data_7c7c59174c2e9faf85453baf5bea9753
#
_entry.id   7c7c59174c2e9faf85453baf5bea9753
#
_cell.length_a   1.000
_cell.length_b   1.000
_cell.length_c   1.000
_cell.angle_alpha   90.00
_cell.angle_beta   90.00
_cell.angle_gamma   90.00
#
_symmetry.space_group_name_H-M   'P 1'
#
loop_
_entity.id
_entity.type
_entity.pdbx_description
1 polymer ?
#
loop_
_entity_poly.entity_id
_entity_poly.type
_entity_poly.pdbx_seq_one_letter_code
_entity_poly.pdbx_strand_id
1 'polypeptide(L)'
;MKHEFILVLDFGSQYNQLITRRVRELGVYSELHDNEISIEEIKKMNPKGIILSGGPNSVYEENSLTIDDEIFKLGIPVLGICYGMQLMQHKLGGKVESATSREYGAHNVDVTPGARLFEGTPASQQVLMSHSDKVVELAEGFKVVATSDNCPIAAAENVDKNFYCFQFHPEVRHSEYG
;
A
#
# COMPACT_ATOMS: atom_id res chain seq x y z
N MET A 1 -18.10 12.66 -20.21
CA MET A 1 -17.68 11.27 -19.98
C MET A 1 -16.78 11.20 -18.76
N LYS A 2 -17.16 10.43 -17.75
CA LYS A 2 -16.32 10.25 -16.57
C LYS A 2 -15.25 9.21 -16.91
N HIS A 3 -13.99 9.60 -16.80
CA HIS A 3 -12.87 8.68 -16.97
C HIS A 3 -12.69 7.87 -15.70
N GLU A 4 -12.44 6.58 -15.84
CA GLU A 4 -12.02 5.75 -14.71
C GLU A 4 -10.63 6.21 -14.28
N PHE A 5 -10.43 6.41 -12.99
CA PHE A 5 -9.13 6.85 -12.50
C PHE A 5 -8.80 6.29 -11.12
N ILE A 6 -7.51 6.29 -10.80
CA ILE A 6 -6.99 5.91 -9.50
C ILE A 6 -6.57 7.18 -8.75
N LEU A 7 -7.04 7.31 -7.53
CA LEU A 7 -6.65 8.39 -6.63
C LEU A 7 -5.44 7.93 -5.81
N VAL A 8 -4.34 8.69 -5.87
CA VAL A 8 -3.14 8.43 -5.07
C VAL A 8 -3.05 9.49 -3.98
N LEU A 9 -2.92 9.07 -2.73
CA LEU A 9 -2.81 9.97 -1.59
C LEU A 9 -1.36 10.09 -1.13
N ASP A 10 -0.91 11.33 -0.91
CA ASP A 10 0.46 11.68 -0.55
C ASP A 10 0.68 11.63 0.97
N PHE A 11 1.56 10.74 1.41
CA PHE A 11 2.01 10.65 2.80
C PHE A 11 3.48 11.02 2.97
N GLY A 12 4.01 11.80 2.04
CA GLY A 12 5.38 12.29 2.10
C GLY A 12 6.43 11.38 1.46
N SER A 13 6.00 10.38 0.69
CA SER A 13 6.93 9.52 -0.04
C SER A 13 7.66 10.29 -1.14
N GLN A 14 8.94 10.03 -1.30
CA GLN A 14 9.70 10.53 -2.45
C GLN A 14 9.28 9.84 -3.76
N TYR A 15 8.48 8.77 -3.69
CA TYR A 15 8.03 7.97 -4.85
C TYR A 15 6.56 8.16 -5.21
N ASN A 16 5.84 9.10 -4.57
CA ASN A 16 4.40 9.26 -4.82
C ASN A 16 4.08 9.66 -6.27
N GLN A 17 4.90 10.51 -6.88
CA GLN A 17 4.76 10.89 -8.28
C GLN A 17 5.06 9.71 -9.21
N LEU A 18 6.00 8.86 -8.82
CA LEU A 18 6.33 7.65 -9.57
C LEU A 18 5.15 6.67 -9.58
N ILE A 19 4.41 6.56 -8.47
CA ILE A 19 3.20 5.75 -8.39
C ILE A 19 2.17 6.22 -9.44
N THR A 20 1.87 7.52 -9.48
CA THR A 20 0.93 8.08 -10.46
C THR A 20 1.39 7.82 -11.88
N ARG A 21 2.68 7.97 -12.13
CA ARG A 21 3.27 7.72 -13.45
C ARG A 21 3.13 6.26 -13.86
N ARG A 22 3.42 5.32 -12.95
CA ARG A 22 3.32 3.89 -13.24
C ARG A 22 1.89 3.47 -13.57
N VAL A 23 0.92 4.02 -12.85
CA VAL A 23 -0.50 3.74 -13.11
C VAL A 23 -0.88 4.25 -14.51
N ARG A 24 -0.42 5.45 -14.89
CA ARG A 24 -0.67 6.01 -16.22
C ARG A 24 0.00 5.18 -17.32
N GLU A 25 1.22 4.69 -17.09
CA GLU A 25 1.93 3.82 -18.04
C GLU A 25 1.16 2.52 -18.29
N LEU A 26 0.36 2.06 -17.32
CA LEU A 26 -0.50 0.87 -17.46
C LEU A 26 -1.85 1.19 -18.13
N GLY A 27 -2.02 2.42 -18.62
CA GLY A 27 -3.21 2.81 -19.37
C GLY A 27 -4.37 3.33 -18.53
N VAL A 28 -4.14 3.60 -17.25
CA VAL A 28 -5.17 4.11 -16.35
C VAL A 28 -4.80 5.52 -15.87
N TYR A 29 -5.75 6.45 -15.96
CA TYR A 29 -5.52 7.79 -15.46
C TYR A 29 -5.41 7.79 -13.92
N SER A 30 -4.52 8.63 -13.40
CA SER A 30 -4.30 8.75 -11.95
C SER A 30 -4.07 10.20 -11.56
N GLU A 31 -4.46 10.56 -10.34
CA GLU A 31 -4.25 11.89 -9.76
C GLU A 31 -3.64 11.74 -8.38
N LEU A 32 -2.68 12.62 -8.06
CA LEU A 32 -2.05 12.70 -6.74
C LEU A 32 -2.73 13.82 -5.94
N HIS A 33 -3.23 13.50 -4.76
CA HIS A 33 -3.84 14.46 -3.86
C HIS A 33 -3.24 14.36 -2.46
N ASP A 34 -3.44 15.41 -1.66
CA ASP A 34 -3.00 15.47 -0.29
C ASP A 34 -3.74 14.44 0.59
N ASN A 35 -3.07 13.93 1.63
CA ASN A 35 -3.68 12.98 2.58
C ASN A 35 -4.85 13.59 3.36
N GLU A 36 -4.94 14.92 3.43
CA GLU A 36 -6.01 15.63 4.12
C GLU A 36 -7.27 15.87 3.27
N ILE A 37 -7.30 15.34 2.05
CA ILE A 37 -8.48 15.44 1.18
C ILE A 37 -9.74 14.95 1.91
N SER A 38 -10.84 15.69 1.78
CA SER A 38 -12.08 15.33 2.47
C SER A 38 -12.78 14.13 1.82
N ILE A 39 -13.55 13.41 2.62
CA ILE A 39 -14.34 12.27 2.13
C ILE A 39 -15.38 12.73 1.10
N GLU A 40 -15.98 13.93 1.28
CA GLU A 40 -16.92 14.50 0.33
C GLU A 40 -16.27 14.71 -1.05
N GLU A 41 -15.04 15.21 -1.07
CA GLU A 41 -14.30 15.38 -2.34
C GLU A 41 -14.02 14.04 -3.01
N ILE A 42 -13.62 13.03 -2.25
CA ILE A 42 -13.39 11.68 -2.78
C ILE A 42 -14.66 11.11 -3.37
N LYS A 43 -15.80 11.26 -2.69
CA LYS A 43 -17.11 10.80 -3.19
C LYS A 43 -17.48 11.49 -4.50
N LYS A 44 -17.21 12.79 -4.63
CA LYS A 44 -17.48 13.56 -5.86
C LYS A 44 -16.60 13.08 -7.01
N MET A 45 -15.33 12.76 -6.73
CA MET A 45 -14.39 12.28 -7.73
C MET A 45 -14.72 10.86 -8.19
N ASN A 46 -15.28 10.06 -7.29
CA ASN A 46 -15.67 8.66 -7.53
C ASN A 46 -14.57 7.83 -8.18
N PRO A 47 -13.38 7.74 -7.57
CA PRO A 47 -12.28 6.96 -8.15
C PRO A 47 -12.61 5.47 -8.15
N LYS A 48 -12.00 4.73 -9.07
CA LYS A 48 -12.15 3.26 -9.15
C LYS A 48 -11.26 2.53 -8.16
N GLY A 49 -10.25 3.20 -7.64
CA GLY A 49 -9.35 2.68 -6.62
C GLY A 49 -8.60 3.81 -5.94
N ILE A 50 -8.08 3.52 -4.74
CA ILE A 50 -7.32 4.48 -3.95
C ILE A 50 -6.00 3.83 -3.57
N ILE A 51 -4.89 4.54 -3.78
CA ILE A 51 -3.56 4.09 -3.35
C ILE A 51 -3.09 5.00 -2.22
N LEU A 52 -2.74 4.39 -1.09
CA LEU A 52 -2.09 5.06 0.02
C LEU A 52 -0.59 4.91 -0.17
N SER A 53 0.10 6.00 -0.45
CA SER A 53 1.53 5.96 -0.75
C SER A 53 2.38 5.67 0.49
N GLY A 54 3.68 5.44 0.29
CA GLY A 54 4.64 5.36 1.37
C GLY A 54 4.88 6.72 2.03
N GLY A 55 5.70 6.74 3.05
CA GLY A 55 6.07 7.96 3.75
C GLY A 55 7.15 7.69 4.79
N PRO A 56 7.82 8.73 5.28
CA PRO A 56 8.93 8.58 6.22
C PRO A 56 8.49 8.39 7.69
N ASN A 57 7.21 8.62 7.98
CA ASN A 57 6.70 8.64 9.35
C ASN A 57 6.39 7.23 9.87
N SER A 58 6.28 7.12 11.21
CA SER A 58 5.68 5.98 11.88
C SER A 58 4.23 6.30 12.22
N VAL A 59 3.33 5.31 12.20
CA VAL A 59 1.92 5.50 12.57
C VAL A 59 1.75 5.92 14.04
N TYR A 60 2.78 5.71 14.87
CA TYR A 60 2.77 6.06 16.29
C TYR A 60 3.39 7.43 16.58
N GLU A 61 3.92 8.11 15.60
CA GLU A 61 4.46 9.47 15.77
C GLU A 61 3.32 10.46 15.97
N GLU A 62 3.50 11.39 16.90
CA GLU A 62 2.49 12.40 17.26
C GLU A 62 2.01 13.22 16.07
N ASN A 63 2.92 13.56 15.16
CA ASN A 63 2.64 14.36 13.97
C ASN A 63 2.60 13.53 12.69
N SER A 64 2.36 12.22 12.78
CA SER A 64 2.30 11.38 11.60
C SER A 64 1.11 11.77 10.70
N LEU A 65 1.34 11.67 9.40
CA LEU A 65 0.28 11.91 8.42
C LEU A 65 -0.74 10.78 8.50
N THR A 66 -2.01 11.12 8.49
CA THR A 66 -3.09 10.17 8.64
C THR A 66 -4.20 10.42 7.60
N ILE A 67 -5.23 9.63 7.65
CA ILE A 67 -6.37 9.70 6.75
C ILE A 67 -7.66 9.45 7.52
N ASP A 68 -8.78 9.93 7.02
CA ASP A 68 -10.10 9.67 7.60
C ASP A 68 -10.45 8.19 7.47
N ASP A 69 -10.87 7.57 8.57
CA ASP A 69 -11.25 6.15 8.63
C ASP A 69 -12.40 5.81 7.67
N GLU A 70 -13.24 6.79 7.33
CA GLU A 70 -14.36 6.61 6.41
C GLU A 70 -13.92 6.16 5.00
N ILE A 71 -12.65 6.37 4.64
CA ILE A 71 -12.13 5.93 3.33
C ILE A 71 -12.29 4.41 3.15
N PHE A 72 -12.19 3.64 4.24
CA PHE A 72 -12.31 2.19 4.21
C PHE A 72 -13.77 1.72 4.17
N LYS A 73 -14.72 2.64 4.28
CA LYS A 73 -16.16 2.37 4.29
C LYS A 73 -16.84 2.79 2.99
N LEU A 74 -16.11 3.35 2.03
CA LEU A 74 -16.66 3.86 0.77
C LEU A 74 -16.98 2.76 -0.25
N GLY A 75 -16.53 1.53 -0.02
CA GLY A 75 -16.69 0.44 -0.98
C GLY A 75 -15.74 0.52 -2.17
N ILE A 76 -14.73 1.38 -2.12
CA ILE A 76 -13.73 1.56 -3.16
C ILE A 76 -12.52 0.71 -2.82
N PRO A 77 -11.94 -0.06 -3.78
CA PRO A 77 -10.71 -0.81 -3.53
C PRO A 77 -9.56 0.10 -3.07
N VAL A 78 -8.81 -0.34 -2.06
CA VAL A 78 -7.70 0.42 -1.49
C VAL A 78 -6.42 -0.42 -1.49
N LEU A 79 -5.33 0.17 -1.96
CA LEU A 79 -3.98 -0.41 -1.93
C LEU A 79 -3.09 0.45 -1.05
N GLY A 80 -2.47 -0.15 -0.04
CA GLY A 80 -1.48 0.53 0.81
C GLY A 80 -0.06 0.09 0.46
N ILE A 81 0.86 1.04 0.34
CA ILE A 81 2.27 0.79 0.01
C ILE A 81 3.14 1.33 1.14
N CYS A 82 3.96 0.47 1.75
CA CYS A 82 4.90 0.82 2.83
C CYS A 82 4.19 1.50 4.01
N TYR A 83 4.36 2.79 4.22
CA TYR A 83 3.62 3.53 5.26
C TYR A 83 2.11 3.38 5.08
N GLY A 84 1.62 3.40 3.83
CA GLY A 84 0.19 3.21 3.53
C GLY A 84 -0.33 1.84 3.99
N MET A 85 0.49 0.79 3.88
CA MET A 85 0.15 -0.53 4.44
C MET A 85 0.04 -0.47 5.95
N GLN A 86 1.03 0.14 6.61
CA GLN A 86 1.06 0.26 8.07
C GLN A 86 -0.15 1.06 8.58
N LEU A 87 -0.45 2.17 7.93
CA LEU A 87 -1.60 3.02 8.27
C LEU A 87 -2.92 2.26 8.10
N MET A 88 -3.08 1.54 7.00
CA MET A 88 -4.26 0.72 6.73
C MET A 88 -4.46 -0.32 7.84
N GLN A 89 -3.42 -1.08 8.18
CA GLN A 89 -3.52 -2.10 9.21
C GLN A 89 -3.79 -1.49 10.60
N HIS A 90 -3.12 -0.40 10.93
CA HIS A 90 -3.33 0.31 12.18
C HIS A 90 -4.79 0.81 12.33
N LYS A 91 -5.33 1.40 11.27
CA LYS A 91 -6.71 1.92 11.24
C LYS A 91 -7.77 0.82 11.31
N LEU A 92 -7.48 -0.35 10.76
CA LEU A 92 -8.42 -1.46 10.70
C LEU A 92 -8.29 -2.46 11.88
N GLY A 93 -7.40 -2.18 12.83
CA GLY A 93 -7.27 -2.98 14.04
C GLY A 93 -6.08 -3.94 14.07
N GLY A 94 -5.21 -3.88 13.08
CA GLY A 94 -3.94 -4.61 13.09
C GLY A 94 -2.91 -3.94 13.98
N LYS A 95 -1.70 -4.51 14.03
CA LYS A 95 -0.63 -4.01 14.90
C LYS A 95 0.64 -3.78 14.10
N VAL A 96 1.27 -2.62 14.34
CA VAL A 96 2.55 -2.20 13.75
C VAL A 96 3.57 -2.04 14.87
N GLU A 97 4.78 -2.53 14.67
CA GLU A 97 5.88 -2.38 15.63
C GLU A 97 7.14 -1.87 14.94
N SER A 98 8.01 -1.20 15.71
CA SER A 98 9.35 -0.86 15.24
C SER A 98 10.18 -2.14 15.11
N ALA A 99 10.81 -2.31 13.95
CA ALA A 99 11.71 -3.43 13.75
C ALA A 99 13.05 -3.18 14.47
N THR A 100 13.66 -4.25 14.97
CA THR A 100 14.98 -4.18 15.60
C THR A 100 16.07 -3.90 14.56
N SER A 101 15.82 -4.24 13.30
CA SER A 101 16.69 -3.96 12.17
C SER A 101 15.89 -3.34 11.04
N ARG A 102 16.48 -2.35 10.37
CA ARG A 102 15.87 -1.71 9.21
C ARG A 102 16.14 -2.54 7.97
N GLU A 103 15.14 -2.64 7.08
CA GLU A 103 15.32 -3.26 5.79
C GLU A 103 15.42 -2.18 4.71
N TYR A 104 16.54 -2.14 4.02
CA TYR A 104 16.77 -1.26 2.88
C TYR A 104 17.38 -2.08 1.73
N GLY A 105 17.02 -1.67 0.51
CA GLY A 105 17.57 -2.29 -0.69
C GLY A 105 16.72 -3.44 -1.22
N ALA A 106 17.33 -4.24 -2.07
CA ALA A 106 16.65 -5.34 -2.75
C ALA A 106 16.59 -6.58 -1.86
N HIS A 107 15.40 -7.13 -1.72
CA HIS A 107 15.15 -8.36 -0.97
C HIS A 107 14.24 -9.27 -1.77
N ASN A 108 14.40 -10.58 -1.60
CA ASN A 108 13.51 -11.55 -2.21
C ASN A 108 12.28 -11.75 -1.32
N VAL A 109 11.11 -11.79 -1.95
CA VAL A 109 9.86 -12.15 -1.29
C VAL A 109 9.33 -13.44 -1.89
N ASP A 110 8.75 -14.28 -1.03
CA ASP A 110 8.07 -15.50 -1.44
C ASP A 110 6.57 -15.23 -1.43
N VAL A 111 5.94 -15.48 -2.58
CA VAL A 111 4.53 -15.18 -2.82
C VAL A 111 3.68 -16.42 -2.62
N THR A 112 2.58 -16.28 -1.89
CA THR A 112 1.63 -17.37 -1.68
C THR A 112 0.90 -17.68 -2.99
N PRO A 113 0.87 -18.96 -3.44
CA PRO A 113 0.13 -19.33 -4.65
C PRO A 113 -1.35 -18.98 -4.56
N GLY A 114 -1.90 -18.47 -5.67
CA GLY A 114 -3.32 -18.12 -5.75
C GLY A 114 -3.69 -16.75 -5.20
N ALA A 115 -2.72 -15.97 -4.74
CA ALA A 115 -2.96 -14.61 -4.27
C ALA A 115 -3.39 -13.72 -5.44
N ARG A 116 -4.51 -13.02 -5.31
CA ARG A 116 -5.01 -12.11 -6.35
C ARG A 116 -4.01 -11.00 -6.65
N LEU A 117 -3.36 -10.47 -5.62
CA LEU A 117 -2.42 -9.36 -5.72
C LEU A 117 -1.21 -9.67 -6.61
N PHE A 118 -0.81 -10.94 -6.68
CA PHE A 118 0.37 -11.38 -7.41
C PHE A 118 0.04 -12.26 -8.63
N GLU A 119 -1.20 -12.22 -9.08
CA GLU A 119 -1.62 -12.99 -10.25
C GLU A 119 -0.76 -12.62 -11.46
N GLY A 120 -0.20 -13.63 -12.14
CA GLY A 120 0.67 -13.44 -13.29
C GLY A 120 2.13 -13.15 -12.97
N THR A 121 2.51 -13.14 -11.68
CA THR A 121 3.91 -12.97 -11.27
C THR A 121 4.49 -14.27 -10.71
N PRO A 122 5.85 -14.45 -10.69
CA PRO A 122 6.45 -15.67 -10.17
C PRO A 122 6.32 -15.78 -8.66
N ALA A 123 6.48 -17.03 -8.15
CA ALA A 123 6.37 -17.33 -6.73
C ALA A 123 7.48 -16.70 -5.87
N SER A 124 8.62 -16.37 -6.47
CA SER A 124 9.71 -15.66 -5.80
C SER A 124 10.15 -14.52 -6.68
N GLN A 125 10.31 -13.33 -6.10
CA GLN A 125 10.69 -12.14 -6.86
C GLN A 125 11.46 -11.17 -5.98
N GLN A 126 12.30 -10.36 -6.61
CA GLN A 126 13.07 -9.33 -5.93
C GLN A 126 12.28 -8.02 -5.89
N VAL A 127 12.23 -7.40 -4.71
CA VAL A 127 11.52 -6.14 -4.47
C VAL A 127 12.40 -5.18 -3.69
N LEU A 128 12.07 -3.89 -3.76
CA LEU A 128 12.76 -2.87 -2.96
C LEU A 128 12.08 -2.71 -1.61
N MET A 129 12.83 -2.95 -0.53
CA MET A 129 12.41 -2.66 0.84
C MET A 129 13.02 -1.34 1.29
N SER A 130 12.25 -0.54 2.03
CA SER A 130 12.73 0.71 2.62
C SER A 130 11.82 1.02 3.81
N HIS A 131 12.05 0.32 4.93
CA HIS A 131 11.22 0.52 6.12
C HIS A 131 11.96 0.15 7.40
N SER A 132 11.56 0.78 8.51
CA SER A 132 12.01 0.43 9.86
C SER A 132 10.90 -0.16 10.70
N ASP A 133 9.66 0.26 10.48
CA ASP A 133 8.49 -0.32 11.14
C ASP A 133 7.90 -1.44 10.26
N LYS A 134 7.21 -2.38 10.88
CA LYS A 134 6.56 -3.47 10.15
C LYS A 134 5.24 -3.86 10.81
N VAL A 135 4.33 -4.40 10.01
CA VAL A 135 3.08 -4.97 10.49
C VAL A 135 3.39 -6.33 11.11
N VAL A 136 2.99 -6.54 12.35
CA VAL A 136 3.21 -7.79 13.08
C VAL A 136 1.92 -8.57 13.28
N GLU A 137 0.77 -7.92 13.18
CA GLU A 137 -0.53 -8.55 13.30
C GLU A 137 -1.48 -7.90 12.29
N LEU A 138 -2.13 -8.73 11.47
CA LEU A 138 -3.07 -8.27 10.46
C LEU A 138 -4.44 -7.94 11.06
N ALA A 139 -5.11 -6.97 10.47
CA ALA A 139 -6.51 -6.69 10.75
C ALA A 139 -7.37 -7.87 10.31
N GLU A 140 -8.57 -7.98 10.90
CA GLU A 140 -9.52 -9.07 10.60
C GLU A 140 -9.86 -9.12 9.11
N GLY A 141 -9.91 -10.33 8.56
CA GLY A 141 -10.24 -10.57 7.16
C GLY A 141 -9.06 -10.54 6.19
N PHE A 142 -7.89 -10.11 6.65
CA PHE A 142 -6.66 -10.11 5.84
C PHE A 142 -5.93 -11.44 5.96
N LYS A 143 -5.22 -11.79 4.88
CA LYS A 143 -4.30 -12.94 4.88
C LYS A 143 -2.95 -12.53 4.31
N VAL A 144 -1.89 -13.14 4.82
CA VAL A 144 -0.53 -12.92 4.31
C VAL A 144 -0.41 -13.55 2.93
N VAL A 145 0.10 -12.82 1.95
CA VAL A 145 0.30 -13.30 0.58
C VAL A 145 1.75 -13.19 0.10
N ALA A 146 2.62 -12.60 0.89
CA ALA A 146 4.06 -12.60 0.63
C ALA A 146 4.85 -12.45 1.91
N THR A 147 6.02 -13.08 1.96
CA THR A 147 6.94 -13.05 3.11
C THR A 147 8.36 -12.81 2.63
N SER A 148 9.20 -12.23 3.51
CA SER A 148 10.64 -12.19 3.32
C SER A 148 11.32 -12.66 4.60
N ASP A 149 12.65 -12.85 4.56
CA ASP A 149 13.40 -13.37 5.72
C ASP A 149 13.22 -12.54 6.99
N ASN A 150 13.17 -11.22 6.85
CA ASN A 150 13.04 -10.29 7.97
C ASN A 150 11.64 -9.66 8.08
N CYS A 151 10.73 -10.01 7.19
CA CYS A 151 9.39 -9.44 7.17
C CYS A 151 8.36 -10.55 6.94
N PRO A 152 7.77 -11.10 8.01
CA PRO A 152 6.78 -12.18 7.89
C PRO A 152 5.48 -11.75 7.23
N ILE A 153 5.23 -10.44 7.14
CA ILE A 153 4.07 -9.87 6.44
C ILE A 153 4.59 -8.84 5.45
N ALA A 154 5.08 -9.32 4.30
CA ALA A 154 5.57 -8.45 3.23
C ALA A 154 4.43 -7.95 2.35
N ALA A 155 3.34 -8.70 2.24
CA ALA A 155 2.11 -8.29 1.57
C ALA A 155 0.93 -9.04 2.16
N ALA A 156 -0.25 -8.43 2.08
CA ALA A 156 -1.49 -9.02 2.56
C ALA A 156 -2.67 -8.54 1.72
N GLU A 157 -3.75 -9.33 1.73
CA GLU A 157 -4.97 -8.96 1.01
C GLU A 157 -6.23 -9.35 1.80
N ASN A 158 -7.28 -8.54 1.62
CA ASN A 158 -8.64 -8.86 2.01
C ASN A 158 -9.50 -8.79 0.75
N VAL A 159 -9.67 -9.93 0.10
CA VAL A 159 -10.36 -10.02 -1.20
C VAL A 159 -11.82 -9.61 -1.11
N ASP A 160 -12.49 -9.94 -0.01
CA ASP A 160 -13.91 -9.63 0.20
C ASP A 160 -14.18 -8.12 0.19
N LYS A 161 -13.25 -7.33 0.74
CA LYS A 161 -13.37 -5.87 0.79
C LYS A 161 -12.54 -5.16 -0.26
N ASN A 162 -11.76 -5.89 -1.06
CA ASN A 162 -10.83 -5.35 -2.05
C ASN A 162 -9.79 -4.42 -1.41
N PHE A 163 -9.22 -4.84 -0.30
CA PHE A 163 -8.12 -4.15 0.36
C PHE A 163 -6.83 -4.94 0.15
N TYR A 164 -5.78 -4.24 -0.29
CA TYR A 164 -4.48 -4.84 -0.62
C TYR A 164 -3.37 -4.00 -0.04
N CYS A 165 -2.26 -4.60 0.36
CA CYS A 165 -1.13 -3.84 0.87
C CYS A 165 0.21 -4.54 0.66
N PHE A 166 1.25 -3.70 0.47
CA PHE A 166 2.64 -4.12 0.32
C PHE A 166 3.51 -3.39 1.33
N GLN A 167 4.47 -4.06 1.93
CA GLN A 167 5.54 -3.41 2.70
C GLN A 167 6.63 -2.85 1.78
N PHE A 168 6.81 -3.43 0.60
CA PHE A 168 7.81 -3.01 -0.37
C PHE A 168 7.22 -1.99 -1.37
N HIS A 169 8.12 -1.42 -2.18
CA HIS A 169 7.77 -0.42 -3.19
C HIS A 169 7.70 -1.05 -4.58
N PRO A 170 6.51 -1.41 -5.09
CA PRO A 170 6.39 -1.99 -6.43
C PRO A 170 6.63 -0.98 -7.56
N GLU A 171 6.52 0.31 -7.27
CA GLU A 171 6.63 1.39 -8.25
C GLU A 171 8.05 1.66 -8.72
N VAL A 172 9.07 1.24 -7.95
CA VAL A 172 10.47 1.50 -8.29
C VAL A 172 11.03 0.39 -9.17
N ARG A 173 12.05 0.76 -9.99
CA ARG A 173 12.65 -0.16 -10.96
C ARG A 173 13.39 -1.35 -10.32
N HIS A 174 13.76 -1.27 -9.04
CA HIS A 174 14.41 -2.36 -8.31
C HIS A 174 13.45 -3.49 -7.95
N SER A 175 12.15 -3.28 -8.11
CA SER A 175 11.13 -4.32 -7.95
C SER A 175 10.85 -4.93 -9.32
N GLU A 176 11.30 -6.18 -9.52
CA GLU A 176 11.32 -6.85 -10.83
C GLU A 176 9.96 -6.90 -11.54
N TYR A 177 8.90 -7.14 -10.79
CA TYR A 177 7.55 -7.31 -11.34
C TYR A 177 6.59 -6.23 -10.85
N GLY A 178 7.15 -5.09 -10.47
CA GLY A 178 6.34 -3.96 -10.00
C GLY A 178 5.43 -3.38 -11.04
#